data_00e52871cd04165b2ab54ad737af6b68
#
_entry.id   00e52871cd04165b2ab54ad737af6b68
#
_cell.length_a   1.000
_cell.length_b   1.000
_cell.length_c   1.000
_cell.angle_alpha   90.00
_cell.angle_beta   90.00
_cell.angle_gamma   90.00
#
_symmetry.space_group_name_H-M   'P 1'
#
loop_
_entity.id
_entity.type
_entity.pdbx_description
1 polymer ?
#
loop_
_entity_poly.entity_id
_entity_poly.type
_entity_poly.pdbx_seq_one_letter_code
_entity_poly.pdbx_strand_id
1 'polypeptide(L)'
;MTRVIGVSFRTAGKIYFFNPGELEIKKGDHVIVETARGIEYGRVVSAPTDVEDEKVTQPLKPVLRVATPKDEEQEAANKIKEKDAYKLCQEKIFNRGLEMKLIDAEFTFDNSKILFYFTAEGRVDFRELVKDLASVFKTRIELRQIGVRDETKILGGIGICGRQLCCHTYLSDFAPVSIKMAKEQNLSLNPTKISGVCGRLMCCLGNEEETYEELNRNLPKVGDFVTAKDGEKGQVSSVNVLRQTVKVLVEVDDEKELREFPVDELTFVRRKKGKPAETAEKDLTEEVEALQDDFVETETMVEVTTEEIVIEEKPQSEKKQQGDNKQQSDRKPKPHYNKNRNRRRNDNNRRNGERGENGRGGDKAPNKD
;
A
#
# COMPACT_ATOMS: atom_id res chain seq x y z
N MET A 1 8.17 -9.25 -33.10
CA MET A 1 8.75 -8.16 -32.27
C MET A 1 8.00 -6.87 -32.57
N THR A 2 7.45 -6.26 -31.57
CA THR A 2 6.66 -5.02 -31.71
C THR A 2 7.42 -3.87 -31.08
N ARG A 3 7.51 -2.75 -31.79
CA ARG A 3 8.16 -1.52 -31.32
C ARG A 3 7.26 -0.84 -30.30
N VAL A 4 7.78 -0.61 -29.09
CA VAL A 4 7.02 -0.04 -27.97
C VAL A 4 7.82 1.02 -27.24
N ILE A 5 7.11 1.94 -26.58
CA ILE A 5 7.66 2.85 -25.58
C ILE A 5 7.03 2.56 -24.23
N GLY A 6 7.79 2.73 -23.16
CA GLY A 6 7.29 2.65 -21.79
C GLY A 6 6.88 4.02 -21.28
N VAL A 7 5.63 4.17 -20.85
CA VAL A 7 5.08 5.42 -20.30
C VAL A 7 4.65 5.20 -18.85
N SER A 8 4.99 6.15 -18.00
CA SER A 8 4.55 6.19 -16.60
C SER A 8 3.76 7.46 -16.35
N PHE A 9 2.66 7.34 -15.58
CA PHE A 9 1.77 8.45 -15.22
C PHE A 9 2.04 9.03 -13.83
N ARG A 10 2.76 8.28 -12.99
CA ARG A 10 3.11 8.69 -11.62
C ARG A 10 4.55 8.27 -11.29
N THR A 11 5.17 8.98 -10.35
CA THR A 11 6.45 8.56 -9.77
C THR A 11 6.29 7.15 -9.18
N ALA A 12 7.23 6.24 -9.45
CA ALA A 12 7.14 4.82 -9.09
C ALA A 12 5.85 4.13 -9.59
N GLY A 13 5.16 4.70 -10.58
CA GLY A 13 3.99 4.10 -11.23
C GLY A 13 4.38 2.87 -12.06
N LYS A 14 3.40 2.03 -12.34
CA LYS A 14 3.57 0.95 -13.30
C LYS A 14 3.89 1.53 -14.68
N ILE A 15 4.81 0.90 -15.38
CA ILE A 15 5.16 1.27 -16.75
C ILE A 15 4.20 0.55 -17.69
N TYR A 16 3.57 1.31 -18.58
CA TYR A 16 2.66 0.79 -19.59
C TYR A 16 3.28 0.95 -20.96
N PHE A 17 3.13 -0.07 -21.79
CA PHE A 17 3.65 -0.06 -23.15
C PHE A 17 2.63 0.50 -24.14
N PHE A 18 3.11 1.39 -25.02
CA PHE A 18 2.33 2.02 -26.08
C PHE A 18 3.07 1.90 -27.42
N ASN A 19 2.31 1.91 -28.51
CA ASN A 19 2.88 1.95 -29.84
C ASN A 19 3.27 3.38 -30.21
N PRO A 20 4.55 3.70 -30.44
CA PRO A 20 4.99 5.04 -30.80
C PRO A 20 4.57 5.45 -32.22
N GLY A 21 4.16 4.50 -33.09
CA GLY A 21 3.88 4.78 -34.48
C GLY A 21 5.12 5.34 -35.21
N GLU A 22 4.92 6.40 -36.01
CA GLU A 22 5.99 7.11 -36.73
C GLU A 22 6.56 8.31 -35.94
N LEU A 23 6.14 8.50 -34.69
CA LEU A 23 6.56 9.63 -33.88
C LEU A 23 8.00 9.46 -33.41
N GLU A 24 8.78 10.53 -33.51
CA GLU A 24 10.10 10.61 -32.90
C GLU A 24 9.97 10.95 -31.41
N ILE A 25 10.09 9.93 -30.57
CA ILE A 25 9.91 10.01 -29.11
C ILE A 25 11.23 9.64 -28.44
N LYS A 26 11.66 10.48 -27.49
CA LYS A 26 12.86 10.25 -26.69
C LYS A 26 12.50 9.94 -25.23
N LYS A 27 13.41 9.26 -24.53
CA LYS A 27 13.29 9.08 -23.09
C LYS A 27 13.26 10.44 -22.38
N GLY A 28 12.24 10.63 -21.55
CA GLY A 28 12.02 11.88 -20.81
C GLY A 28 10.96 12.79 -21.41
N ASP A 29 10.60 12.59 -22.68
CA ASP A 29 9.51 13.33 -23.32
C ASP A 29 8.17 13.05 -22.62
N HIS A 30 7.25 13.99 -22.77
CA HIS A 30 5.87 13.80 -22.36
C HIS A 30 4.99 13.51 -23.55
N VAL A 31 4.04 12.60 -23.39
CA VAL A 31 3.15 12.14 -24.45
C VAL A 31 1.70 12.11 -23.98
N ILE A 32 0.80 12.33 -24.94
CA ILE A 32 -0.62 12.18 -24.74
C ILE A 32 -1.02 10.82 -25.26
N VAL A 33 -1.63 10.02 -24.41
CA VAL A 33 -2.05 8.66 -24.70
C VAL A 33 -3.51 8.42 -24.30
N GLU A 34 -4.15 7.50 -24.99
CA GLU A 34 -5.47 7.03 -24.59
C GLU A 34 -5.36 5.78 -23.71
N THR A 35 -5.93 5.83 -22.52
CA THR A 35 -5.98 4.70 -21.59
C THR A 35 -7.42 4.21 -21.39
N ALA A 36 -7.62 3.21 -20.57
CA ALA A 36 -8.97 2.79 -20.15
C ALA A 36 -9.68 3.86 -19.29
N ARG A 37 -8.93 4.81 -18.74
CA ARG A 37 -9.45 5.91 -17.92
C ARG A 37 -9.86 7.12 -18.76
N GLY A 38 -9.31 7.26 -19.93
CA GLY A 38 -9.48 8.40 -20.84
C GLY A 38 -8.14 8.85 -21.41
N ILE A 39 -8.07 10.09 -21.83
CA ILE A 39 -6.84 10.73 -22.32
C ILE A 39 -6.00 11.11 -21.10
N GLU A 40 -4.75 10.66 -21.09
CA GLU A 40 -3.81 10.91 -20.00
C GLU A 40 -2.49 11.50 -20.52
N TYR A 41 -1.89 12.34 -19.68
CA TYR A 41 -0.58 12.92 -19.88
C TYR A 41 0.47 12.04 -19.18
N GLY A 42 1.38 11.46 -19.93
CA GLY A 42 2.36 10.50 -19.41
C GLY A 42 3.80 10.89 -19.74
N ARG A 43 4.73 10.44 -18.92
CA ARG A 43 6.17 10.60 -19.13
C ARG A 43 6.77 9.33 -19.72
N VAL A 44 7.57 9.47 -20.77
CA VAL A 44 8.29 8.37 -21.41
C VAL A 44 9.50 7.98 -20.55
N VAL A 45 9.49 6.73 -20.07
CA VAL A 45 10.52 6.16 -19.19
C VAL A 45 11.55 5.36 -19.98
N SER A 46 11.11 4.64 -21.03
CA SER A 46 11.99 3.90 -21.94
C SER A 46 11.86 4.41 -23.37
N ALA A 47 13.01 4.61 -24.02
CA ALA A 47 13.06 4.91 -25.45
C ALA A 47 12.40 3.78 -26.27
N PRO A 48 12.04 4.05 -27.55
CA PRO A 48 11.50 3.02 -28.42
C PRO A 48 12.39 1.78 -28.47
N THR A 49 11.85 0.64 -28.08
CA THR A 49 12.55 -0.65 -27.97
C THR A 49 11.69 -1.73 -28.60
N ASP A 50 12.31 -2.67 -29.31
CA ASP A 50 11.62 -3.82 -29.84
C ASP A 50 11.49 -4.89 -28.76
N VAL A 51 10.25 -5.23 -28.41
CA VAL A 51 9.92 -6.21 -27.37
C VAL A 51 9.23 -7.41 -28.01
N GLU A 52 9.45 -8.59 -27.45
CA GLU A 52 8.78 -9.82 -27.87
C GLU A 52 7.25 -9.70 -27.69
N ASP A 53 6.49 -10.14 -28.66
CA ASP A 53 5.03 -10.00 -28.67
C ASP A 53 4.35 -10.68 -27.47
N GLU A 54 4.98 -11.69 -26.88
CA GLU A 54 4.50 -12.39 -25.68
C GLU A 54 4.54 -11.54 -24.40
N LYS A 55 5.42 -10.55 -24.33
CA LYS A 55 5.57 -9.65 -23.18
C LYS A 55 4.68 -8.42 -23.26
N VAL A 56 3.97 -8.25 -24.36
CA VAL A 56 3.15 -7.07 -24.63
C VAL A 56 1.67 -7.43 -24.48
N THR A 57 0.97 -6.76 -23.60
CA THR A 57 -0.48 -6.93 -23.45
C THR A 57 -1.20 -6.32 -24.65
N GLN A 58 -1.77 -7.17 -25.49
CA GLN A 58 -2.53 -6.73 -26.67
C GLN A 58 -4.01 -6.47 -26.32
N PRO A 59 -4.70 -5.53 -27.00
CA PRO A 59 -4.21 -4.67 -28.08
C PRO A 59 -3.37 -3.48 -27.58
N LEU A 60 -2.21 -3.26 -28.20
CA LEU A 60 -1.33 -2.13 -27.90
C LEU A 60 -1.97 -0.83 -28.38
N LYS A 61 -2.23 0.10 -27.47
CA LYS A 61 -2.78 1.41 -27.81
C LYS A 61 -1.70 2.32 -28.41
N PRO A 62 -2.03 3.15 -29.40
CA PRO A 62 -1.08 4.09 -29.99
C PRO A 62 -0.88 5.31 -29.09
N VAL A 63 0.28 5.94 -29.21
CA VAL A 63 0.49 7.31 -28.72
C VAL A 63 -0.25 8.27 -29.64
N LEU A 64 -1.07 9.14 -29.08
CA LEU A 64 -1.82 10.11 -29.87
C LEU A 64 -0.90 11.19 -30.44
N ARG A 65 -0.04 11.77 -29.60
CA ARG A 65 0.94 12.78 -29.97
C ARG A 65 1.95 13.03 -28.86
N VAL A 66 3.04 13.69 -29.19
CA VAL A 66 3.97 14.25 -28.20
C VAL A 66 3.33 15.48 -27.57
N ALA A 67 3.56 15.69 -26.28
CA ALA A 67 3.03 16.83 -25.56
C ALA A 67 3.65 18.16 -26.03
N THR A 68 2.85 19.18 -26.08
CA THR A 68 3.25 20.56 -26.41
C THR A 68 3.36 21.40 -25.12
N PRO A 69 4.02 22.56 -25.13
CA PRO A 69 4.05 23.45 -23.96
C PRO A 69 2.66 23.82 -23.41
N LYS A 70 1.66 23.92 -24.29
CA LYS A 70 0.27 24.14 -23.86
C LYS A 70 -0.31 22.99 -23.05
N ASP A 71 0.10 21.76 -23.35
CA ASP A 71 -0.31 20.59 -22.60
C ASP A 71 0.31 20.56 -21.21
N GLU A 72 1.55 21.04 -21.08
CA GLU A 72 2.21 21.20 -19.79
C GLU A 72 1.50 22.26 -18.93
N GLU A 73 1.11 23.38 -19.53
CA GLU A 73 0.30 24.41 -18.86
C GLU A 73 -1.06 23.86 -18.41
N GLN A 74 -1.72 23.07 -19.26
CA GLN A 74 -2.99 22.43 -18.93
C GLN A 74 -2.83 21.45 -17.77
N GLU A 75 -1.79 20.62 -17.79
CA GLU A 75 -1.48 19.68 -16.70
C GLU A 75 -1.19 20.42 -15.38
N ALA A 76 -0.42 21.50 -15.44
CA ALA A 76 -0.16 22.36 -14.28
C ALA A 76 -1.44 23.00 -13.73
N ALA A 77 -2.33 23.46 -14.61
CA ALA A 77 -3.64 24.00 -14.22
C ALA A 77 -4.54 22.93 -13.62
N ASN A 78 -4.52 21.69 -14.13
CA ASN A 78 -5.27 20.57 -13.58
C ASN A 78 -4.78 20.23 -12.16
N LYS A 79 -3.48 20.22 -11.90
CA LYS A 79 -2.91 20.01 -10.56
C LYS A 79 -3.35 21.06 -9.52
N ILE A 80 -3.59 22.28 -9.95
CA ILE A 80 -4.15 23.32 -9.07
C ILE A 80 -5.62 22.99 -8.75
N LYS A 81 -6.40 22.65 -9.78
CA LYS A 81 -7.82 22.26 -9.59
C LYS A 81 -7.98 21.01 -8.72
N GLU A 82 -7.05 20.04 -8.82
CA GLU A 82 -7.02 18.84 -7.98
C GLU A 82 -6.94 19.17 -6.50
N LYS A 83 -6.09 20.15 -6.14
CA LYS A 83 -5.96 20.59 -4.74
C LYS A 83 -7.26 21.23 -4.22
N ASP A 84 -7.94 21.99 -5.05
CA ASP A 84 -9.22 22.62 -4.68
C ASP A 84 -10.34 21.57 -4.61
N ALA A 85 -10.36 20.63 -5.57
CA ALA A 85 -11.28 19.50 -5.55
C ALA A 85 -11.08 18.62 -4.32
N TYR A 86 -9.84 18.36 -3.91
CA TYR A 86 -9.52 17.63 -2.70
C TYR A 86 -10.11 18.29 -1.45
N LYS A 87 -9.88 19.60 -1.27
CA LYS A 87 -10.39 20.35 -0.11
C LYS A 87 -11.91 20.30 -0.05
N LEU A 88 -12.56 20.59 -1.18
CA LEU A 88 -14.01 20.58 -1.26
C LEU A 88 -14.60 19.19 -0.98
N CYS A 89 -14.00 18.14 -1.52
CA CYS A 89 -14.43 16.77 -1.25
C CYS A 89 -14.26 16.42 0.23
N GLN A 90 -13.16 16.83 0.86
CA GLN A 90 -12.91 16.62 2.28
C GLN A 90 -13.95 17.32 3.16
N GLU A 91 -14.32 18.58 2.85
CA GLU A 91 -15.41 19.29 3.54
C GLU A 91 -16.75 18.56 3.41
N LYS A 92 -17.06 18.05 2.21
CA LYS A 92 -18.31 17.31 1.98
C LYS A 92 -18.35 15.98 2.73
N ILE A 93 -17.23 15.25 2.79
CA ILE A 93 -17.08 14.02 3.57
C ILE A 93 -17.35 14.32 5.05
N PHE A 94 -16.70 15.37 5.59
CA PHE A 94 -16.87 15.78 6.97
C PHE A 94 -18.31 16.17 7.30
N ASN A 95 -18.93 17.01 6.47
CA ASN A 95 -20.31 17.47 6.67
C ASN A 95 -21.34 16.35 6.62
N ARG A 96 -21.03 15.25 5.94
CA ARG A 96 -21.90 14.07 5.84
C ARG A 96 -21.57 12.98 6.87
N GLY A 97 -20.52 13.18 7.67
CA GLY A 97 -20.09 12.20 8.69
C GLY A 97 -19.72 10.83 8.11
N LEU A 98 -19.13 10.79 6.90
CA LEU A 98 -18.75 9.54 6.26
C LEU A 98 -17.44 9.00 6.86
N GLU A 99 -17.45 7.70 7.25
CA GLU A 99 -16.27 7.01 7.78
C GLU A 99 -15.31 6.59 6.64
N MET A 100 -14.72 7.58 6.00
CA MET A 100 -13.75 7.40 4.92
C MET A 100 -12.67 8.49 4.99
N LYS A 101 -11.45 8.12 4.60
CA LYS A 101 -10.32 9.05 4.51
C LYS A 101 -10.00 9.31 3.04
N LEU A 102 -10.16 10.55 2.62
CA LEU A 102 -9.74 10.97 1.28
C LEU A 102 -8.21 11.02 1.22
N ILE A 103 -7.64 10.44 0.17
CA ILE A 103 -6.18 10.36 0.00
C ILE A 103 -5.70 11.27 -1.12
N ASP A 104 -6.40 11.27 -2.28
CA ASP A 104 -5.99 12.03 -3.45
C ASP A 104 -7.18 12.35 -4.35
N ALA A 105 -7.04 13.36 -5.20
CA ALA A 105 -7.99 13.72 -6.23
C ALA A 105 -7.23 13.96 -7.54
N GLU A 106 -7.68 13.37 -8.65
CA GLU A 106 -7.01 13.41 -9.95
C GLU A 106 -8.01 13.73 -11.05
N PHE A 107 -7.71 14.73 -11.87
CA PHE A 107 -8.45 14.99 -13.08
C PHE A 107 -7.86 14.20 -14.25
N THR A 108 -8.70 13.69 -15.14
CA THR A 108 -8.21 13.24 -16.45
C THR A 108 -7.70 14.46 -17.22
N PHE A 109 -6.73 14.26 -18.10
CA PHE A 109 -6.09 15.35 -18.84
C PHE A 109 -7.10 16.20 -19.61
N ASP A 110 -8.16 15.58 -20.15
CA ASP A 110 -9.26 16.22 -20.86
C ASP A 110 -10.35 16.85 -19.95
N ASN A 111 -10.18 16.78 -18.63
CA ASN A 111 -11.13 17.21 -17.61
C ASN A 111 -12.52 16.56 -17.72
N SER A 112 -12.66 15.43 -18.41
CA SER A 112 -13.94 14.74 -18.56
C SER A 112 -14.38 14.00 -17.30
N LYS A 113 -13.42 13.66 -16.43
CA LYS A 113 -13.63 12.91 -15.18
C LYS A 113 -12.76 13.41 -14.05
N ILE A 114 -13.26 13.21 -12.83
CA ILE A 114 -12.50 13.37 -11.60
C ILE A 114 -12.51 12.05 -10.84
N LEU A 115 -11.32 11.59 -10.47
CA LEU A 115 -11.14 10.39 -9.66
C LEU A 115 -10.76 10.82 -8.24
N PHE A 116 -11.49 10.35 -7.25
CA PHE A 116 -11.18 10.53 -5.84
C PHE A 116 -10.73 9.19 -5.26
N TYR A 117 -9.54 9.16 -4.70
CA TYR A 117 -8.98 7.97 -4.05
C TYR A 117 -9.19 8.06 -2.55
N PHE A 118 -9.72 7.00 -1.96
CA PHE A 118 -10.00 6.97 -0.53
C PHE A 118 -9.70 5.62 0.09
N THR A 119 -9.53 5.62 1.41
CA THR A 119 -9.48 4.40 2.23
C THR A 119 -10.65 4.40 3.21
N ALA A 120 -11.18 3.22 3.51
CA ALA A 120 -12.22 2.99 4.51
C ALA A 120 -12.09 1.56 5.05
N GLU A 121 -12.45 1.36 6.32
CA GLU A 121 -12.43 0.04 6.95
C GLU A 121 -13.58 -0.85 6.48
N GLY A 122 -14.71 -0.24 6.12
CA GLY A 122 -15.92 -0.93 5.67
C GLY A 122 -16.47 -0.41 4.35
N ARG A 123 -17.70 -0.82 4.06
CA ARG A 123 -18.45 -0.34 2.90
C ARG A 123 -19.11 1.00 3.23
N VAL A 124 -18.74 2.03 2.50
CA VAL A 124 -19.29 3.39 2.66
C VAL A 124 -20.38 3.66 1.62
N ASP A 125 -21.50 4.24 2.03
CA ASP A 125 -22.51 4.74 1.09
C ASP A 125 -22.22 6.20 0.71
N PHE A 126 -21.64 6.36 -0.45
CA PHE A 126 -21.24 7.66 -0.99
C PHE A 126 -22.18 8.22 -2.06
N ARG A 127 -23.42 7.70 -2.21
CA ARG A 127 -24.35 8.12 -3.28
C ARG A 127 -24.65 9.61 -3.21
N GLU A 128 -24.91 10.12 -2.01
CA GLU A 128 -25.19 11.53 -1.78
C GLU A 128 -23.95 12.40 -1.96
N LEU A 129 -22.77 11.91 -1.56
CA LEU A 129 -21.50 12.59 -1.80
C LEU A 129 -21.25 12.78 -3.30
N VAL A 130 -21.49 11.73 -4.10
CA VAL A 130 -21.33 11.80 -5.57
C VAL A 130 -22.25 12.84 -6.17
N LYS A 131 -23.52 12.93 -5.73
CA LYS A 131 -24.47 13.94 -6.21
C LYS A 131 -23.99 15.35 -5.90
N ASP A 132 -23.51 15.58 -4.68
CA ASP A 132 -22.98 16.88 -4.27
C ASP A 132 -21.77 17.29 -5.10
N LEU A 133 -20.80 16.37 -5.27
CA LEU A 133 -19.61 16.62 -6.07
C LEU A 133 -19.96 16.86 -7.55
N ALA A 134 -20.87 16.05 -8.12
CA ALA A 134 -21.31 16.22 -9.49
C ALA A 134 -22.02 17.56 -9.73
N SER A 135 -22.78 18.05 -8.75
CA SER A 135 -23.45 19.36 -8.83
C SER A 135 -22.47 20.53 -8.92
N VAL A 136 -21.30 20.40 -8.23
CA VAL A 136 -20.26 21.43 -8.20
C VAL A 136 -19.36 21.37 -9.43
N PHE A 137 -18.82 20.18 -9.72
CA PHE A 137 -17.83 20.03 -10.78
C PHE A 137 -18.42 19.88 -12.18
N LYS A 138 -19.68 19.49 -12.27
CA LYS A 138 -20.40 19.25 -13.55
C LYS A 138 -19.67 18.27 -14.48
N THR A 139 -18.89 17.39 -13.89
CA THR A 139 -18.10 16.36 -14.56
C THR A 139 -18.42 14.97 -13.97
N ARG A 140 -17.99 13.91 -14.63
CA ARG A 140 -18.16 12.55 -14.13
C ARG A 140 -17.26 12.32 -12.91
N ILE A 141 -17.86 11.90 -11.80
CA ILE A 141 -17.15 11.59 -10.56
C ILE A 141 -16.96 10.08 -10.44
N GLU A 142 -15.73 9.67 -10.20
CA GLU A 142 -15.39 8.29 -9.87
C GLU A 142 -14.73 8.26 -8.48
N LEU A 143 -15.29 7.46 -7.57
CA LEU A 143 -14.71 7.19 -6.24
C LEU A 143 -14.05 5.82 -6.27
N ARG A 144 -12.77 5.75 -5.89
CA ARG A 144 -11.97 4.52 -5.88
C ARG A 144 -11.41 4.26 -4.50
N GLN A 145 -11.83 3.15 -3.91
CA GLN A 145 -11.20 2.67 -2.69
C GLN A 145 -9.85 2.05 -3.03
N ILE A 146 -8.83 2.44 -2.27
CA ILE A 146 -7.45 1.96 -2.41
C ILE A 146 -7.01 1.23 -1.15
N GLY A 147 -6.00 0.37 -1.29
CA GLY A 147 -5.42 -0.34 -0.15
C GLY A 147 -4.43 0.51 0.63
N VAL A 148 -4.15 0.13 1.87
CA VAL A 148 -3.22 0.83 2.80
C VAL A 148 -1.81 1.01 2.24
N ARG A 149 -1.34 0.09 1.38
CA ARG A 149 -0.04 0.24 0.72
C ARG A 149 -0.08 1.29 -0.40
N ASP A 150 -1.18 1.34 -1.14
CA ASP A 150 -1.38 2.34 -2.21
C ASP A 150 -1.55 3.73 -1.62
N GLU A 151 -2.25 3.86 -0.48
CA GLU A 151 -2.29 5.08 0.31
C GLU A 151 -0.88 5.55 0.67
N THR A 152 -0.08 4.66 1.29
CA THR A 152 1.29 4.94 1.68
C THR A 152 2.17 5.31 0.46
N LYS A 153 1.94 4.67 -0.69
CA LYS A 153 2.64 4.95 -1.94
C LYS A 153 2.34 6.36 -2.46
N ILE A 154 1.08 6.80 -2.35
CA ILE A 154 0.67 8.15 -2.78
C ILE A 154 1.21 9.21 -1.83
N LEU A 155 1.02 9.03 -0.52
CA LEU A 155 1.43 10.01 0.49
C LEU A 155 2.96 10.12 0.64
N GLY A 156 3.68 9.01 0.41
CA GLY A 156 5.11 8.95 0.61
C GLY A 156 5.49 8.90 2.10
N GLY A 157 6.75 9.21 2.39
CA GLY A 157 7.28 9.26 3.74
C GLY A 157 8.68 8.66 3.86
N ILE A 158 9.15 8.52 5.10
CA ILE A 158 10.47 7.96 5.45
C ILE A 158 10.26 6.59 6.11
N GLY A 159 11.01 5.59 5.66
CA GLY A 159 11.02 4.26 6.25
C GLY A 159 11.87 4.20 7.51
N ILE A 160 11.78 3.08 8.25
CA ILE A 160 12.63 2.82 9.43
C ILE A 160 14.12 2.82 9.11
N CYS A 161 14.49 2.60 7.84
CA CYS A 161 15.87 2.68 7.34
C CYS A 161 16.37 4.12 7.11
N GLY A 162 15.57 5.15 7.38
CA GLY A 162 15.90 6.56 7.16
C GLY A 162 15.83 7.01 5.69
N ARG A 163 15.45 6.14 4.75
CA ARG A 163 15.28 6.47 3.33
C ARG A 163 13.82 6.72 3.00
N GLN A 164 13.57 7.42 1.90
CA GLN A 164 12.23 7.52 1.33
C GLN A 164 11.67 6.12 1.04
N LEU A 165 10.36 5.96 1.18
CA LEU A 165 9.68 4.68 0.98
C LEU A 165 9.93 4.12 -0.40
N CYS A 166 10.34 2.85 -0.48
CA CYS A 166 10.61 2.14 -1.75
C CYS A 166 9.39 2.17 -2.68
N CYS A 167 8.19 1.97 -2.13
CA CYS A 167 6.94 2.02 -2.88
C CYS A 167 6.62 3.41 -3.47
N HIS A 168 7.13 4.49 -2.86
CA HIS A 168 6.94 5.85 -3.35
C HIS A 168 7.97 6.26 -4.39
N THR A 169 9.19 5.69 -4.34
CA THR A 169 10.34 6.12 -5.16
C THR A 169 10.56 5.29 -6.42
N TYR A 170 10.72 3.97 -6.29
CA TYR A 170 11.11 3.12 -7.43
C TYR A 170 10.33 1.81 -7.55
N LEU A 171 9.80 1.27 -6.45
CA LEU A 171 9.16 -0.04 -6.46
C LEU A 171 7.71 0.07 -6.96
N SER A 172 7.50 -0.29 -8.21
CA SER A 172 6.19 -0.23 -8.86
C SER A 172 5.34 -1.48 -8.60
N ASP A 173 5.97 -2.65 -8.64
CA ASP A 173 5.32 -3.95 -8.48
C ASP A 173 5.69 -4.60 -7.14
N PHE A 174 4.77 -5.38 -6.58
CA PHE A 174 4.92 -5.99 -5.27
C PHE A 174 4.77 -7.50 -5.38
N ALA A 175 5.90 -8.20 -5.23
CA ALA A 175 5.89 -9.64 -5.03
C ALA A 175 5.34 -9.99 -3.63
N PRO A 176 4.74 -11.18 -3.46
CA PRO A 176 4.37 -11.70 -2.15
C PRO A 176 5.59 -11.78 -1.23
N VAL A 177 5.47 -11.26 0.00
CA VAL A 177 6.55 -11.28 0.99
C VAL A 177 6.20 -12.25 2.10
N SER A 178 7.16 -13.07 2.50
CA SER A 178 7.04 -14.07 3.57
C SER A 178 7.93 -13.76 4.78
N ILE A 179 7.58 -14.30 5.94
CA ILE A 179 8.41 -14.20 7.15
C ILE A 179 9.76 -14.94 6.96
N LYS A 180 9.80 -15.95 6.09
CA LYS A 180 11.01 -16.68 5.75
C LYS A 180 12.09 -15.74 5.19
N MET A 181 11.71 -14.81 4.30
CA MET A 181 12.60 -13.78 3.75
C MET A 181 13.25 -12.94 4.86
N ALA A 182 12.47 -12.56 5.87
CA ALA A 182 13.00 -11.81 7.01
C ALA A 182 14.05 -12.62 7.82
N LYS A 183 13.83 -13.94 7.99
CA LYS A 183 14.80 -14.83 8.64
C LYS A 183 16.08 -14.97 7.80
N GLU A 184 15.96 -15.13 6.49
CA GLU A 184 17.10 -15.25 5.57
C GLU A 184 17.94 -13.97 5.50
N GLN A 185 17.31 -12.83 5.79
CA GLN A 185 17.97 -11.53 5.89
C GLN A 185 18.44 -11.19 7.32
N ASN A 186 18.41 -12.17 8.25
CA ASN A 186 18.82 -12.01 9.65
C ASN A 186 18.10 -10.85 10.38
N LEU A 187 16.84 -10.61 10.06
CA LEU A 187 16.03 -9.61 10.75
C LEU A 187 15.30 -10.24 11.94
N SER A 188 15.27 -9.51 13.05
CA SER A 188 14.44 -9.88 14.18
C SER A 188 12.97 -9.98 13.77
N LEU A 189 12.28 -11.04 14.20
CA LEU A 189 10.87 -11.28 13.86
C LEU A 189 9.89 -10.37 14.62
N ASN A 190 10.39 -9.36 15.30
CA ASN A 190 9.55 -8.36 15.93
C ASN A 190 8.71 -7.64 14.86
N PRO A 191 7.37 -7.61 14.98
CA PRO A 191 6.48 -6.93 14.04
C PRO A 191 6.88 -5.48 13.72
N THR A 192 7.40 -4.75 14.70
CA THR A 192 7.85 -3.37 14.53
C THR A 192 9.08 -3.24 13.62
N LYS A 193 9.89 -4.30 13.48
CA LYS A 193 11.10 -4.32 12.67
C LYS A 193 10.87 -4.85 11.25
N ILE A 194 9.87 -5.72 11.06
CA ILE A 194 9.58 -6.34 9.76
C ILE A 194 8.36 -5.76 9.05
N SER A 195 7.57 -4.91 9.73
CA SER A 195 6.43 -4.23 9.12
C SER A 195 6.81 -2.86 8.58
N GLY A 196 6.30 -2.53 7.41
CA GLY A 196 6.41 -1.20 6.83
C GLY A 196 5.42 -0.22 7.45
N VAL A 197 5.53 1.06 7.09
CA VAL A 197 4.61 2.13 7.51
C VAL A 197 3.15 1.82 7.15
N CYS A 198 2.92 1.06 6.09
CA CYS A 198 1.59 0.60 5.68
C CYS A 198 1.01 -0.56 6.54
N GLY A 199 1.70 -1.01 7.60
CA GLY A 199 1.28 -2.11 8.46
C GLY A 199 1.42 -3.51 7.86
N ARG A 200 1.90 -3.66 6.62
CA ARG A 200 2.20 -4.95 5.96
C ARG A 200 3.70 -5.22 6.03
N LEU A 201 4.11 -6.47 5.80
CA LEU A 201 5.53 -6.81 5.68
C LEU A 201 6.24 -5.88 4.69
N MET A 202 7.45 -5.47 5.02
CA MET A 202 8.25 -4.55 4.22
C MET A 202 8.48 -5.10 2.81
N CYS A 203 8.18 -4.30 1.79
CA CYS A 203 8.34 -4.70 0.39
C CYS A 203 9.81 -4.85 -0.03
N CYS A 204 10.74 -4.17 0.66
CA CYS A 204 12.17 -4.34 0.41
C CYS A 204 12.66 -5.77 0.72
N LEU A 205 12.04 -6.50 1.65
CA LEU A 205 12.36 -7.89 1.92
C LEU A 205 12.29 -8.75 0.65
N GLY A 206 11.19 -8.65 -0.10
CA GLY A 206 11.04 -9.38 -1.36
C GLY A 206 11.92 -8.82 -2.49
N ASN A 207 12.18 -7.51 -2.49
CA ASN A 207 13.01 -6.88 -3.50
C ASN A 207 14.51 -7.24 -3.35
N GLU A 208 14.95 -7.51 -2.13
CA GLU A 208 16.36 -7.82 -1.81
C GLU A 208 16.62 -9.33 -1.67
N GLU A 209 15.58 -10.18 -1.75
CA GLU A 209 15.66 -11.63 -1.50
C GLU A 209 16.72 -12.31 -2.35
N GLU A 210 16.69 -12.06 -3.67
CA GLU A 210 17.62 -12.70 -4.62
C GLU A 210 19.07 -12.40 -4.26
N THR A 211 19.38 -11.15 -3.90
CA THR A 211 20.72 -10.73 -3.47
C THR A 211 21.14 -11.47 -2.18
N TYR A 212 20.24 -11.57 -1.20
CA TYR A 212 20.54 -12.29 0.04
C TYR A 212 20.69 -13.80 -0.19
N GLU A 213 19.89 -14.41 -1.07
CA GLU A 213 20.06 -15.81 -1.43
C GLU A 213 21.43 -16.07 -2.07
N GLU A 214 21.89 -15.21 -2.97
CA GLU A 214 23.21 -15.31 -3.60
C GLU A 214 24.33 -15.20 -2.56
N LEU A 215 24.28 -14.20 -1.71
CA LEU A 215 25.28 -13.96 -0.68
C LEU A 215 25.31 -15.10 0.36
N ASN A 216 24.15 -15.62 0.76
CA ASN A 216 24.04 -16.72 1.69
C ASN A 216 24.56 -18.06 1.13
N ARG A 217 24.67 -18.21 -0.19
CA ARG A 217 25.24 -19.45 -0.79
C ARG A 217 26.65 -19.71 -0.36
N ASN A 218 27.42 -18.68 -0.06
CA ASN A 218 28.85 -18.78 0.30
C ASN A 218 29.11 -18.72 1.80
N LEU A 219 28.08 -18.66 2.63
CA LEU A 219 28.18 -18.53 4.07
C LEU A 219 27.86 -19.83 4.79
N PRO A 220 28.55 -20.13 5.93
CA PRO A 220 28.14 -21.19 6.83
C PRO A 220 26.86 -20.81 7.56
N LYS A 221 26.16 -21.79 8.11
CA LYS A 221 24.98 -21.55 8.93
C LYS A 221 25.35 -21.37 10.39
N VAL A 222 24.51 -20.64 11.12
CA VAL A 222 24.62 -20.59 12.59
C VAL A 222 24.57 -22.01 13.15
N GLY A 223 25.52 -22.35 14.02
CA GLY A 223 25.68 -23.66 14.59
C GLY A 223 26.58 -24.62 13.79
N ASP A 224 27.05 -24.25 12.60
CA ASP A 224 28.04 -25.07 11.86
C ASP A 224 29.45 -24.95 12.49
N PHE A 225 30.21 -26.00 12.40
CA PHE A 225 31.64 -25.99 12.80
C PHE A 225 32.48 -25.51 11.63
N VAL A 226 33.38 -24.58 11.90
CA VAL A 226 34.31 -23.98 10.94
C VAL A 226 35.72 -24.03 11.43
N THR A 227 36.70 -24.04 10.53
CA THR A 227 38.12 -23.97 10.83
C THR A 227 38.67 -22.72 10.16
N ALA A 228 39.31 -21.84 10.93
CA ALA A 228 39.99 -20.67 10.40
C ALA A 228 41.34 -21.06 9.78
N LYS A 229 41.89 -20.18 8.92
CA LYS A 229 43.21 -20.39 8.30
C LYS A 229 44.32 -20.59 9.31
N ASP A 230 44.19 -20.00 10.49
CA ASP A 230 45.12 -20.11 11.59
C ASP A 230 45.05 -21.46 12.32
N GLY A 231 44.15 -22.34 11.89
CA GLY A 231 43.93 -23.66 12.44
C GLY A 231 42.96 -23.70 13.63
N GLU A 232 42.44 -22.56 14.05
CA GLU A 232 41.43 -22.46 15.12
C GLU A 232 40.11 -23.06 14.67
N LYS A 233 39.53 -23.87 15.53
CA LYS A 233 38.22 -24.51 15.30
C LYS A 233 37.18 -23.87 16.21
N GLY A 234 36.02 -23.61 15.69
CA GLY A 234 34.94 -23.05 16.49
C GLY A 234 33.55 -23.25 15.86
N GLN A 235 32.56 -22.87 16.62
CA GLN A 235 31.17 -22.95 16.19
C GLN A 235 30.69 -21.56 15.77
N VAL A 236 29.94 -21.47 14.66
CA VAL A 236 29.36 -20.24 14.16
C VAL A 236 28.26 -19.77 15.11
N SER A 237 28.44 -18.59 15.72
CA SER A 237 27.48 -17.94 16.59
C SER A 237 26.56 -17.04 15.80
N SER A 238 27.09 -16.22 14.91
CA SER A 238 26.26 -15.33 14.05
C SER A 238 26.97 -15.07 12.71
N VAL A 239 26.16 -14.67 11.70
CA VAL A 239 26.63 -14.43 10.35
C VAL A 239 26.15 -13.06 9.89
N ASN A 240 27.06 -12.24 9.37
CA ASN A 240 26.73 -10.98 8.72
C ASN A 240 26.76 -11.17 7.19
N VAL A 241 25.59 -11.30 6.59
CA VAL A 241 25.45 -11.64 5.18
C VAL A 241 26.03 -10.56 4.28
N LEU A 242 25.78 -9.29 4.58
CA LEU A 242 26.21 -8.16 3.72
C LEU A 242 27.71 -7.90 3.80
N ARG A 243 28.32 -8.08 4.97
CA ARG A 243 29.77 -7.88 5.16
C ARG A 243 30.56 -9.12 4.85
N GLN A 244 29.91 -10.28 4.64
CA GLN A 244 30.53 -11.58 4.45
C GLN A 244 31.50 -11.93 5.61
N THR A 245 31.08 -11.59 6.85
CA THR A 245 31.84 -11.92 8.09
C THR A 245 31.03 -12.86 8.96
N VAL A 246 31.74 -13.69 9.69
CA VAL A 246 31.18 -14.74 10.55
C VAL A 246 31.77 -14.60 11.94
N LYS A 247 30.93 -14.56 12.97
CA LYS A 247 31.36 -14.62 14.36
C LYS A 247 31.41 -16.08 14.80
N VAL A 248 32.56 -16.49 15.19
CA VAL A 248 32.87 -17.87 15.58
C VAL A 248 33.21 -17.90 17.05
N LEU A 249 32.63 -18.82 17.78
CA LEU A 249 32.99 -19.15 19.17
C LEU A 249 34.13 -20.13 19.12
N VAL A 250 35.32 -19.65 19.44
CA VAL A 250 36.58 -20.45 19.47
C VAL A 250 36.91 -20.77 20.90
N GLU A 251 37.33 -22.02 21.17
CA GLU A 251 37.88 -22.42 22.47
C GLU A 251 39.39 -22.25 22.46
N VAL A 252 39.91 -21.33 23.30
CA VAL A 252 41.32 -21.07 23.49
C VAL A 252 41.63 -21.22 25.01
N ASP A 253 42.51 -22.13 25.39
CA ASP A 253 42.93 -22.33 26.78
C ASP A 253 41.78 -22.53 27.80
N ASP A 254 40.75 -23.31 27.43
CA ASP A 254 39.51 -23.56 28.18
C ASP A 254 38.56 -22.34 28.34
N GLU A 255 38.86 -21.23 27.69
CA GLU A 255 37.99 -20.08 27.62
C GLU A 255 37.29 -19.98 26.23
N LYS A 256 36.01 -19.59 26.21
CA LYS A 256 35.25 -19.37 24.96
C LYS A 256 35.35 -17.93 24.54
N GLU A 257 36.07 -17.67 23.45
CA GLU A 257 36.15 -16.33 22.85
C GLU A 257 35.31 -16.19 21.57
N LEU A 258 34.67 -15.05 21.43
CA LEU A 258 33.96 -14.72 20.21
C LEU A 258 34.87 -13.91 19.27
N ARG A 259 35.27 -14.51 18.14
CA ARG A 259 36.10 -13.85 17.13
C ARG A 259 35.38 -13.69 15.83
N GLU A 260 35.65 -12.60 15.10
CA GLU A 260 35.03 -12.30 13.81
C GLU A 260 36.03 -12.56 12.68
N PHE A 261 35.65 -13.42 11.75
CA PHE A 261 36.45 -13.78 10.61
C PHE A 261 35.73 -13.45 9.30
N PRO A 262 36.46 -12.99 8.26
CA PRO A 262 35.89 -12.92 6.90
C PRO A 262 35.68 -14.36 6.38
N VAL A 263 34.65 -14.57 5.57
CA VAL A 263 34.27 -15.89 5.07
C VAL A 263 35.38 -16.57 4.27
N ASP A 264 36.21 -15.78 3.59
CA ASP A 264 37.35 -16.28 2.78
C ASP A 264 38.46 -16.90 3.60
N GLU A 265 38.49 -16.68 4.91
CA GLU A 265 39.45 -17.23 5.85
C GLU A 265 38.93 -18.47 6.57
N LEU A 266 37.68 -18.87 6.31
CA LEU A 266 37.04 -19.99 6.95
C LEU A 266 36.91 -21.18 6.01
N THR A 267 37.24 -22.35 6.52
CA THR A 267 37.01 -23.64 5.85
C THR A 267 35.90 -24.38 6.58
N PHE A 268 34.82 -24.72 5.86
CA PHE A 268 33.69 -25.44 6.41
C PHE A 268 33.11 -26.44 5.41
N VAL A 269 32.52 -27.49 5.92
CA VAL A 269 31.86 -28.54 5.11
C VAL A 269 30.38 -28.24 5.08
N ARG A 270 29.86 -27.98 3.88
CA ARG A 270 28.42 -27.78 3.70
C ARG A 270 27.66 -29.07 4.01
N ARG A 271 26.80 -29.04 5.01
CA ARG A 271 25.85 -30.14 5.22
C ARG A 271 24.86 -30.14 4.04
N LYS A 272 24.88 -31.21 3.22
CA LYS A 272 23.81 -31.48 2.25
C LYS A 272 22.49 -31.57 3.01
N LYS A 273 21.44 -30.94 2.52
CA LYS A 273 20.04 -31.00 3.08
C LYS A 273 19.66 -32.48 3.27
N GLY A 274 19.88 -33.02 4.47
CA GLY A 274 19.44 -34.34 4.89
C GLY A 274 18.74 -34.16 6.23
N LYS A 275 17.46 -34.54 6.28
CA LYS A 275 16.52 -34.69 7.39
C LYS A 275 16.81 -33.92 8.69
N PRO A 276 15.84 -33.18 9.25
CA PRO A 276 16.01 -32.46 10.50
C PRO A 276 16.35 -33.46 11.60
N ALA A 277 17.47 -33.24 12.30
CA ALA A 277 17.78 -33.91 13.56
C ALA A 277 16.91 -33.24 14.64
N GLU A 278 15.83 -33.89 15.01
CA GLU A 278 14.85 -33.44 16.01
C GLU A 278 15.37 -33.43 17.45
N THR A 279 16.65 -33.69 17.68
CA THR A 279 17.21 -33.92 19.03
C THR A 279 18.32 -32.95 19.48
N ALA A 280 18.68 -31.94 18.65
CA ALA A 280 19.73 -30.99 19.05
C ALA A 280 19.22 -29.56 19.33
N GLU A 281 17.93 -29.28 19.12
CA GLU A 281 17.39 -27.94 19.33
C GLU A 281 16.89 -27.65 20.75
N LYS A 282 16.77 -28.68 21.60
CA LYS A 282 16.28 -28.48 22.97
C LYS A 282 17.37 -28.08 23.97
N ASP A 283 18.62 -28.52 23.76
CA ASP A 283 19.70 -28.22 24.72
C ASP A 283 20.39 -26.87 24.47
N LEU A 284 20.28 -26.32 23.23
CA LEU A 284 20.89 -25.03 22.87
C LEU A 284 19.97 -23.81 23.11
N THR A 285 18.67 -24.01 23.24
CA THR A 285 17.72 -22.90 23.54
C THR A 285 17.77 -22.55 25.03
N GLU A 286 17.97 -23.51 25.93
CA GLU A 286 18.08 -23.25 27.37
C GLU A 286 19.40 -22.56 27.75
N GLU A 287 20.51 -22.86 27.08
CA GLU A 287 21.80 -22.19 27.34
C GLU A 287 21.88 -20.79 26.75
N VAL A 288 21.21 -20.51 25.64
CA VAL A 288 21.17 -19.17 25.03
C VAL A 288 20.19 -18.24 25.77
N GLU A 289 19.11 -18.78 26.34
CA GLU A 289 18.20 -18.01 27.19
C GLU A 289 18.86 -17.64 28.53
N ALA A 290 19.66 -18.54 29.11
CA ALA A 290 20.41 -18.29 30.35
C ALA A 290 21.51 -17.22 30.18
N LEU A 291 22.10 -17.10 28.97
CA LEU A 291 23.11 -16.06 28.68
C LEU A 291 22.49 -14.71 28.30
N GLN A 292 21.19 -14.66 28.02
CA GLN A 292 20.47 -13.40 27.77
C GLN A 292 19.96 -12.74 29.06
N ASP A 293 19.69 -13.52 30.09
CA ASP A 293 19.24 -13.00 31.39
C ASP A 293 20.37 -12.29 32.16
N ASP A 294 21.63 -12.72 31.98
CA ASP A 294 22.80 -12.08 32.62
C ASP A 294 23.21 -10.74 31.98
N PHE A 295 22.67 -10.38 30.79
CA PHE A 295 23.01 -9.13 30.11
C PHE A 295 22.01 -7.99 30.35
N VAL A 296 20.93 -8.23 31.11
CA VAL A 296 19.85 -7.23 31.37
C VAL A 296 20.05 -6.42 32.66
N GLU A 297 21.02 -6.80 33.52
CA GLU A 297 21.17 -6.15 34.85
C GLU A 297 22.17 -4.99 34.95
N THR A 298 22.62 -4.39 33.87
CA THR A 298 23.48 -3.18 33.94
C THR A 298 22.95 -1.98 33.15
N GLU A 299 21.65 -1.81 33.02
CA GLU A 299 21.10 -0.48 32.71
C GLU A 299 20.78 0.23 34.04
N THR A 300 21.74 1.01 34.51
CA THR A 300 21.56 1.97 35.58
C THR A 300 20.37 2.88 35.24
N MET A 301 19.31 2.72 36.01
CA MET A 301 18.17 3.63 36.04
C MET A 301 18.66 5.04 36.32
N VAL A 302 18.69 5.88 35.30
CA VAL A 302 18.71 7.32 35.50
C VAL A 302 17.27 7.74 35.81
N GLU A 303 16.94 7.88 37.07
CA GLU A 303 15.69 8.48 37.49
C GLU A 303 15.66 9.95 37.01
N VAL A 304 14.89 10.19 35.96
CA VAL A 304 14.47 11.55 35.60
C VAL A 304 13.30 11.89 36.52
N THR A 305 13.60 12.66 37.60
CA THR A 305 12.58 13.30 38.42
C THR A 305 11.83 14.31 37.56
N THR A 306 10.61 13.99 37.20
CA THR A 306 9.65 14.94 36.66
C THR A 306 9.15 15.80 37.82
N GLU A 307 9.64 17.03 37.90
CA GLU A 307 9.04 18.06 38.74
C GLU A 307 7.64 18.40 38.22
N GLU A 308 6.64 18.08 39.04
CA GLU A 308 5.25 18.46 38.80
C GLU A 308 5.12 19.96 38.88
N ILE A 309 4.82 20.62 37.77
CA ILE A 309 4.40 22.03 37.77
C ILE A 309 2.94 22.06 38.21
N VAL A 310 2.73 22.38 39.49
CA VAL A 310 1.42 22.64 40.05
C VAL A 310 0.96 24.02 39.56
N ILE A 311 -0.05 24.04 38.71
CA ILE A 311 -0.79 25.25 38.35
C ILE A 311 -1.90 25.40 39.39
N GLU A 312 -1.76 26.37 40.30
CA GLU A 312 -2.79 26.79 41.26
C GLU A 312 -3.98 27.43 40.51
N GLU A 313 -5.10 26.75 40.46
CA GLU A 313 -6.40 27.35 40.15
C GLU A 313 -7.06 27.83 41.44
N LYS A 314 -7.31 29.15 41.52
CA LYS A 314 -8.05 29.81 42.61
C LYS A 314 -9.54 29.43 42.54
N PRO A 315 -10.18 29.19 43.74
CA PRO A 315 -11.60 28.80 43.78
C PRO A 315 -12.52 30.02 43.67
N GLN A 316 -13.53 29.93 42.82
CA GLN A 316 -14.69 30.82 42.86
C GLN A 316 -15.85 30.16 43.61
N SER A 317 -16.33 30.92 44.55
CA SER A 317 -17.32 30.73 45.57
C SER A 317 -18.66 30.13 45.18
N GLU A 318 -19.12 29.33 46.12
CA GLU A 318 -20.47 28.77 46.32
C GLU A 318 -21.61 29.79 46.23
N LYS A 319 -22.73 29.38 45.67
CA LYS A 319 -24.07 29.75 46.16
C LYS A 319 -24.97 28.51 46.20
N LYS A 320 -25.27 28.17 47.47
CA LYS A 320 -26.33 27.21 47.88
C LYS A 320 -27.69 27.72 47.44
N GLN A 321 -28.56 26.83 47.02
CA GLN A 321 -29.98 26.83 47.39
C GLN A 321 -30.50 25.39 47.46
N GLN A 322 -31.12 25.15 48.62
CA GLN A 322 -31.81 23.95 49.08
C GLN A 322 -33.17 23.77 48.41
N GLY A 323 -33.69 22.57 48.43
CA GLY A 323 -35.14 22.28 48.32
C GLY A 323 -35.44 20.94 47.66
N ASP A 324 -35.56 19.94 48.49
CA ASP A 324 -36.60 18.99 48.82
C ASP A 324 -37.04 17.90 47.81
N ASN A 325 -36.66 16.71 48.16
CA ASN A 325 -37.45 15.51 48.51
C ASN A 325 -38.71 15.19 47.67
N LYS A 326 -38.73 14.04 46.99
CA LYS A 326 -39.63 12.92 47.23
C LYS A 326 -39.39 11.71 46.29
N GLN A 327 -39.37 10.58 46.91
CA GLN A 327 -39.43 9.20 46.47
C GLN A 327 -40.58 8.92 45.50
N GLN A 328 -40.40 7.98 44.56
CA GLN A 328 -41.10 6.70 44.38
C GLN A 328 -40.94 6.19 42.95
N SER A 329 -40.33 5.05 42.84
CA SER A 329 -40.84 3.70 42.52
C SER A 329 -41.14 3.42 41.05
N ASP A 330 -40.41 2.38 40.60
CA ASP A 330 -40.85 1.26 39.74
C ASP A 330 -41.70 1.48 38.50
N ARG A 331 -41.14 1.06 37.38
CA ARG A 331 -41.63 -0.03 36.51
C ARG A 331 -41.12 0.06 35.09
N LYS A 332 -40.37 -0.98 34.73
CA LYS A 332 -40.24 -1.41 33.33
C LYS A 332 -41.60 -1.84 32.81
N PRO A 333 -41.88 -1.72 31.52
CA PRO A 333 -42.20 -2.95 30.77
C PRO A 333 -41.48 -3.11 29.42
N LYS A 334 -41.31 -4.35 29.09
CA LYS A 334 -40.81 -4.97 27.87
C LYS A 334 -41.92 -5.03 26.78
N PRO A 335 -41.58 -5.58 25.61
CA PRO A 335 -42.08 -5.18 24.29
C PRO A 335 -43.31 -5.98 23.83
N HIS A 336 -44.12 -5.39 23.00
CA HIS A 336 -45.18 -6.12 22.28
C HIS A 336 -44.85 -6.26 20.79
N TYR A 337 -44.65 -7.51 20.46
CA TYR A 337 -44.75 -8.16 19.16
C TYR A 337 -46.22 -8.16 18.73
N ASN A 338 -46.53 -7.70 17.52
CA ASN A 338 -47.84 -8.05 16.93
C ASN A 338 -47.72 -8.39 15.44
N LYS A 339 -47.98 -9.68 15.19
CA LYS A 339 -48.30 -10.25 13.88
C LYS A 339 -49.75 -9.96 13.55
N ASN A 340 -50.07 -9.58 12.33
CA ASN A 340 -51.26 -9.97 11.57
C ASN A 340 -51.02 -9.56 10.11
N ARG A 341 -50.85 -10.42 9.15
CA ARG A 341 -51.78 -11.33 8.46
C ARG A 341 -53.10 -10.68 8.04
N ASN A 342 -53.22 -10.42 6.74
CA ASN A 342 -54.32 -10.76 5.83
C ASN A 342 -53.98 -10.25 4.44
N ARG A 343 -53.78 -11.04 3.43
CA ARG A 343 -54.70 -11.88 2.60
C ARG A 343 -55.94 -11.15 2.14
N ARG A 344 -56.00 -10.89 0.81
CA ARG A 344 -57.10 -11.12 -0.15
C ARG A 344 -56.71 -10.37 -1.42
N ARG A 345 -56.48 -11.04 -2.56
CA ARG A 345 -57.37 -11.65 -3.54
C ARG A 345 -58.31 -10.63 -4.17
N ASN A 346 -58.16 -10.45 -5.41
CA ASN A 346 -58.98 -10.86 -6.57
C ASN A 346 -58.96 -9.75 -7.59
N ASP A 347 -58.64 -10.00 -8.77
CA ASP A 347 -59.33 -10.61 -9.93
C ASP A 347 -59.94 -9.56 -10.87
N ASN A 348 -59.68 -9.83 -12.15
CA ASN A 348 -60.51 -9.59 -13.33
C ASN A 348 -60.59 -8.14 -13.86
N ASN A 349 -60.32 -7.89 -15.09
CA ASN A 349 -61.02 -8.29 -16.29
C ASN A 349 -60.35 -7.69 -17.53
N ARG A 350 -59.93 -8.43 -18.46
CA ARG A 350 -60.42 -8.65 -19.85
C ARG A 350 -61.42 -7.65 -20.38
N ARG A 351 -61.06 -7.08 -21.54
CA ARG A 351 -61.77 -7.11 -22.81
C ARG A 351 -61.42 -5.88 -23.64
N ASN A 352 -60.88 -6.17 -24.82
CA ASN A 352 -61.53 -6.02 -26.13
C ASN A 352 -61.73 -4.57 -26.57
N GLY A 353 -61.21 -4.26 -27.70
CA GLY A 353 -61.75 -4.32 -29.03
C GLY A 353 -60.98 -3.31 -29.87
N GLU A 354 -60.40 -3.72 -30.89
CA GLU A 354 -60.78 -3.70 -32.29
C GLU A 354 -60.91 -2.32 -32.97
N ARG A 355 -60.07 -2.26 -34.02
CA ARG A 355 -60.40 -1.78 -35.39
C ARG A 355 -60.40 -0.30 -35.73
N GLY A 356 -59.77 -0.07 -36.87
CA GLY A 356 -60.01 0.91 -37.91
C GLY A 356 -58.71 1.60 -38.35
N GLU A 357 -58.01 1.15 -39.32
CA GLU A 357 -58.08 1.19 -40.79
C GLU A 357 -58.29 2.59 -41.37
N ASN A 358 -57.45 2.83 -42.39
CA ASN A 358 -57.54 3.77 -43.49
C ASN A 358 -57.01 5.19 -43.23
N GLY A 359 -56.22 5.75 -44.06
CA GLY A 359 -55.86 5.55 -45.45
C GLY A 359 -55.04 6.74 -45.95
N ARG A 360 -54.19 6.41 -46.86
CA ARG A 360 -53.80 7.14 -48.07
C ARG A 360 -53.36 8.59 -48.04
N GLY A 361 -52.21 8.79 -48.52
CA GLY A 361 -51.85 9.46 -49.77
C GLY A 361 -51.01 10.70 -49.42
N GLY A 362 -49.94 10.94 -50.00
CA GLY A 362 -49.49 10.99 -51.34
C GLY A 362 -48.42 12.07 -51.46
N ASP A 363 -47.38 11.69 -52.06
CA ASP A 363 -46.58 12.38 -53.05
C ASP A 363 -45.94 13.77 -52.80
N LYS A 364 -44.70 13.71 -53.16
CA LYS A 364 -43.88 14.64 -53.98
C LYS A 364 -42.79 15.44 -53.26
N ALA A 365 -41.61 15.01 -53.52
CA ALA A 365 -40.46 15.86 -53.80
C ALA A 365 -40.70 16.64 -55.11
N PRO A 366 -39.88 17.61 -55.58
CA PRO A 366 -38.45 17.81 -55.33
C PRO A 366 -37.96 19.28 -55.38
N ASN A 367 -36.67 19.42 -55.11
CA ASN A 367 -35.63 20.19 -55.84
C ASN A 367 -35.39 21.68 -55.57
N LYS A 368 -34.02 21.92 -55.42
CA LYS A 368 -33.24 23.13 -55.81
C LYS A 368 -33.46 24.36 -54.94
N ASP A 369 -32.40 24.90 -54.42
CA ASP A 369 -31.05 25.28 -54.91
C ASP A 369 -30.02 25.19 -53.81
#